data_09b15fafdb144eb9b8d389e3d0e28714
#
_entry.id   09b15fafdb144eb9b8d389e3d0e28714
#
_cell.length_a   1.000
_cell.length_b   1.000
_cell.length_c   1.000
_cell.angle_alpha   90.00
_cell.angle_beta   90.00
_cell.angle_gamma   90.00
#
_symmetry.space_group_name_H-M   'P 1'
#
loop_
_entity.id
_entity.type
_entity.pdbx_description
1 polymer ?
#
loop_
_entity_poly.entity_id
_entity_poly.type
_entity_poly.pdbx_seq_one_letter_code
_entity_poly.pdbx_strand_id
1 'polypeptide(L)'
;MCLNTAMELKFTKMQGLGNDFVVLDFTNDVVPLNATQAAHIADRHFGVGCDQILIVEKSLRDDIDFKYRILNADGSEVGQCGNGARCFVRFVHEKGLSTKNPITVETLTGQMTLYADTETN
;
A
#
# COMPACT_ATOMS: atom_id res chain seq x y z
N MET A 1 19.73 7.72 9.38
CA MET A 1 19.84 6.34 9.79
C MET A 1 19.33 5.44 8.71
N CYS A 2 20.11 4.60 8.35
CA CYS A 2 19.65 3.63 7.43
C CYS A 2 18.62 2.75 8.11
N LEU A 3 17.67 2.35 7.36
CA LEU A 3 16.96 1.19 7.74
C LEU A 3 18.02 0.15 7.96
N ASN A 4 18.06 -0.33 9.12
CA ASN A 4 19.03 -1.28 9.56
C ASN A 4 19.42 -2.22 8.44
N THR A 5 20.70 -2.45 8.26
CA THR A 5 21.19 -3.33 7.21
C THR A 5 20.62 -4.74 7.32
N ALA A 6 20.11 -5.13 8.48
CA ALA A 6 19.48 -6.42 8.66
C ALA A 6 18.07 -6.48 8.08
N MET A 7 17.50 -5.34 7.68
CA MET A 7 16.14 -5.29 7.16
C MET A 7 16.14 -4.74 5.77
N GLU A 8 15.63 -5.54 4.85
CA GLU A 8 15.37 -5.06 3.50
C GLU A 8 13.89 -4.81 3.35
N LEU A 9 13.53 -3.58 2.99
CA LEU A 9 12.18 -3.25 2.61
C LEU A 9 12.06 -3.35 1.11
N LYS A 10 11.35 -4.34 0.64
CA LYS A 10 11.04 -4.46 -0.78
C LYS A 10 9.84 -3.60 -1.08
N PHE A 11 9.90 -2.85 -2.15
CA PHE A 11 8.82 -1.96 -2.52
C PHE A 11 8.61 -1.97 -4.01
N THR A 12 7.42 -1.52 -4.41
CA THR A 12 7.07 -1.31 -5.81
C THR A 12 6.63 0.14 -5.95
N LYS A 13 7.18 0.83 -6.94
CA LYS A 13 6.77 2.20 -7.23
C LYS A 13 5.64 2.14 -8.26
N MET A 14 4.53 2.83 -7.97
CA MET A 14 3.37 2.83 -8.86
C MET A 14 2.88 4.24 -9.09
N GLN A 15 2.26 4.44 -10.25
CA GLN A 15 1.66 5.71 -10.63
C GLN A 15 0.16 5.60 -10.62
N GLY A 16 -0.50 6.50 -9.89
CA GLY A 16 -1.92 6.73 -10.04
C GLY A 16 -2.16 7.93 -10.94
N LEU A 17 -3.41 8.38 -11.01
CA LEU A 17 -3.73 9.58 -11.77
C LEU A 17 -3.35 10.80 -10.93
N GLY A 18 -2.22 11.39 -11.27
CA GLY A 18 -1.78 12.62 -10.62
C GLY A 18 -0.94 12.45 -9.37
N ASN A 19 -0.75 11.21 -8.88
CA ASN A 19 0.16 11.00 -7.76
C ASN A 19 0.84 9.64 -7.85
N ASP A 20 1.94 9.49 -7.12
CA ASP A 20 2.69 8.25 -7.13
C ASP A 20 2.72 7.63 -5.74
N PHE A 21 2.95 6.32 -5.73
CA PHE A 21 2.91 5.52 -4.51
C PHE A 21 4.14 4.64 -4.40
N VAL A 22 4.62 4.47 -3.19
CA VAL A 22 5.50 3.36 -2.83
C VAL A 22 4.60 2.32 -2.19
N VAL A 23 4.58 1.11 -2.76
CA VAL A 23 3.72 0.03 -2.26
C VAL A 23 4.58 -0.97 -1.50
N LEU A 24 4.20 -1.24 -0.27
CA LEU A 24 4.90 -2.19 0.61
C LEU A 24 4.00 -3.40 0.82
N ASP A 25 4.54 -4.57 0.53
CA ASP A 25 3.83 -5.84 0.70
C ASP A 25 4.19 -6.44 2.04
N PHE A 26 3.30 -6.27 3.01
CA PHE A 26 3.44 -6.83 4.35
C PHE A 26 2.51 -8.04 4.56
N THR A 27 2.16 -8.74 3.49
CA THR A 27 1.26 -9.89 3.61
C THR A 27 1.93 -11.08 4.28
N ASN A 28 3.23 -11.20 4.18
CA ASN A 28 3.97 -12.29 4.82
C ASN A 28 4.68 -11.83 6.08
N ASP A 29 5.38 -10.71 6.00
CA ASP A 29 6.15 -10.18 7.12
C ASP A 29 5.74 -8.75 7.36
N VAL A 30 5.12 -8.48 8.51
CA VAL A 30 4.77 -7.13 8.89
C VAL A 30 5.99 -6.46 9.50
N VAL A 31 6.42 -5.37 8.89
CA VAL A 31 7.53 -4.58 9.40
C VAL A 31 6.96 -3.36 10.11
N PRO A 32 7.24 -3.17 11.40
CA PRO A 32 6.76 -1.99 12.10
C PRO A 32 7.32 -0.74 11.43
N LEU A 33 6.44 0.20 11.10
CA LEU A 33 6.82 1.42 10.41
C LEU A 33 6.20 2.60 11.13
N ASN A 34 7.04 3.42 11.76
CA ASN A 34 6.53 4.61 12.43
C ASN A 34 6.48 5.79 11.45
N ALA A 35 5.89 6.90 11.90
CA ALA A 35 5.69 8.06 11.04
C ALA A 35 7.02 8.62 10.52
N THR A 36 8.06 8.62 11.34
CA THR A 36 9.37 9.12 10.94
C THR A 36 9.97 8.27 9.84
N GLN A 37 9.87 6.95 9.97
CA GLN A 37 10.38 6.03 8.95
C GLN A 37 9.59 6.16 7.65
N ALA A 38 8.27 6.30 7.75
CA ALA A 38 7.43 6.49 6.58
C ALA A 38 7.80 7.78 5.85
N ALA A 39 7.97 8.87 6.60
CA ALA A 39 8.35 10.14 6.02
C ALA A 39 9.71 10.05 5.33
N HIS A 40 10.64 9.28 5.90
CA HIS A 40 11.94 9.08 5.28
C HIS A 40 11.83 8.36 3.95
N ILE A 41 11.00 7.32 3.88
CA ILE A 41 10.78 6.60 2.62
C ILE A 41 10.19 7.51 1.56
N ALA A 42 9.26 8.37 1.96
CA ALA A 42 8.57 9.27 1.04
C ALA A 42 9.43 10.46 0.60
N ASP A 43 10.54 10.73 1.29
CA ASP A 43 11.39 11.87 1.00
C ASP A 43 12.04 11.70 -0.37
N ARG A 44 11.88 12.71 -1.23
CA ARG A 44 12.38 12.62 -2.61
C ARG A 44 13.87 12.85 -2.73
N HIS A 45 14.52 13.33 -1.65
CA HIS A 45 15.97 13.54 -1.65
C HIS A 45 16.71 12.39 -0.98
N PHE A 46 16.20 11.90 0.14
CA PHE A 46 16.92 10.92 0.97
C PHE A 46 16.29 9.54 0.99
N GLY A 47 15.08 9.41 0.44
CA GLY A 47 14.38 8.14 0.38
C GLY A 47 14.04 7.78 -1.05
N VAL A 48 13.02 6.94 -1.20
CA VAL A 48 12.53 6.55 -2.52
C VAL A 48 11.80 7.70 -3.19
N GLY A 49 11.03 8.44 -2.42
CA GLY A 49 10.24 9.56 -2.92
C GLY A 49 8.88 9.13 -3.44
N CYS A 50 7.84 9.68 -2.86
CA CYS A 50 6.48 9.41 -3.33
C CYS A 50 5.52 10.40 -2.68
N ASP A 51 4.32 10.49 -3.26
CA ASP A 51 3.25 11.28 -2.64
C ASP A 51 2.66 10.55 -1.44
N GLN A 52 2.50 9.23 -1.56
CA GLN A 52 1.89 8.42 -0.51
C GLN A 52 2.50 7.03 -0.49
N ILE A 53 2.41 6.37 0.66
CA ILE A 53 2.84 4.99 0.84
C ILE A 53 1.59 4.15 1.00
N LEU A 54 1.52 3.05 0.25
CA LEU A 54 0.42 2.10 0.30
C LEU A 54 0.94 0.81 0.93
N ILE A 55 0.34 0.39 2.03
CA ILE A 55 0.75 -0.81 2.73
C ILE A 55 -0.33 -1.88 2.55
N VAL A 56 0.09 -3.05 2.07
CA VAL A 56 -0.78 -4.20 1.82
C VAL A 56 -0.52 -5.23 2.90
N GLU A 57 -1.55 -5.57 3.67
CA GLU A 57 -1.44 -6.53 4.77
C GLU A 57 -2.53 -7.58 4.64
N LYS A 58 -2.33 -8.72 5.31
CA LYS A 58 -3.39 -9.70 5.45
C LYS A 58 -4.41 -9.20 6.46
N SER A 59 -5.68 -9.48 6.19
CA SER A 59 -6.71 -9.22 7.18
C SER A 59 -6.70 -10.33 8.23
N LEU A 60 -7.04 -9.97 9.46
CA LEU A 60 -7.24 -10.96 10.52
C LEU A 60 -8.64 -11.57 10.47
N ARG A 61 -9.51 -11.07 9.60
CA ARG A 61 -10.88 -11.55 9.44
C ARG A 61 -10.96 -12.46 8.23
N ASP A 62 -11.63 -13.59 8.39
CA ASP A 62 -11.76 -14.58 7.32
C ASP A 62 -12.60 -14.08 6.14
N ASP A 63 -13.52 -13.16 6.40
CA ASP A 63 -14.42 -12.63 5.37
C ASP A 63 -13.84 -11.43 4.63
N ILE A 64 -12.63 -11.01 4.98
CA ILE A 64 -11.94 -9.87 4.36
C ILE A 64 -10.67 -10.39 3.71
N ASP A 65 -10.43 -10.02 2.48
CA ASP A 65 -9.27 -10.53 1.74
C ASP A 65 -7.97 -9.89 2.19
N PHE A 66 -7.96 -8.57 2.38
CA PHE A 66 -6.76 -7.82 2.74
C PHE A 66 -7.12 -6.66 3.63
N LYS A 67 -6.09 -6.15 4.27
CA LYS A 67 -6.12 -4.85 4.94
C LYS A 67 -5.15 -3.94 4.21
N TYR A 68 -5.55 -2.69 3.95
CA TYR A 68 -4.59 -1.77 3.39
C TYR A 68 -4.60 -0.45 4.14
N ARG A 69 -3.45 0.18 4.15
CA ARG A 69 -3.23 1.44 4.82
C ARG A 69 -2.57 2.40 3.85
N ILE A 70 -2.91 3.68 3.95
CA ILE A 70 -2.30 4.73 3.14
C ILE A 70 -1.69 5.74 4.09
N LEU A 71 -0.41 6.03 3.87
CA LEU A 71 0.32 7.04 4.64
C LEU A 71 0.70 8.19 3.73
N ASN A 72 0.51 9.40 4.22
CA ASN A 72 1.00 10.59 3.52
C ASN A 72 2.52 10.70 3.62
N ALA A 73 3.09 11.64 2.87
CA ALA A 73 4.54 11.84 2.87
C ALA A 73 5.09 12.26 4.23
N ASP A 74 4.24 12.78 5.12
CA ASP A 74 4.65 13.13 6.47
C ASP A 74 4.48 11.99 7.47
N GLY A 75 4.03 10.82 6.99
CA GLY A 75 3.82 9.65 7.81
C GLY A 75 2.44 9.54 8.44
N SER A 76 1.57 10.54 8.24
CA SER A 76 0.22 10.47 8.79
C SER A 76 -0.64 9.51 7.97
N GLU A 77 -1.55 8.82 8.64
CA GLU A 77 -2.41 7.83 7.98
C GLU A 77 -3.71 8.48 7.53
N VAL A 78 -4.16 8.12 6.32
CA VAL A 78 -5.44 8.58 5.78
C VAL A 78 -6.37 7.38 5.59
N GLY A 79 -7.67 7.64 5.56
CA GLY A 79 -8.66 6.59 5.52
C GLY A 79 -8.76 5.89 4.17
N GLN A 80 -8.78 6.65 3.09
CA GLN A 80 -8.83 6.09 1.76
C GLN A 80 -8.49 7.14 0.72
N CYS A 81 -8.13 6.64 -0.46
CA CYS A 81 -7.82 7.47 -1.61
C CYS A 81 -8.18 6.67 -2.85
N GLY A 82 -8.95 7.26 -3.77
CA GLY A 82 -9.39 6.56 -4.96
C GLY A 82 -8.26 6.03 -5.81
N ASN A 83 -7.19 6.83 -5.99
CA ASN A 83 -6.02 6.38 -6.72
C ASN A 83 -5.28 5.27 -6.00
N GLY A 84 -5.24 5.34 -4.67
CA GLY A 84 -4.63 4.29 -3.86
C GLY A 84 -5.36 2.99 -4.01
N ALA A 85 -6.69 3.02 -4.03
CA ALA A 85 -7.50 1.82 -4.21
C ALA A 85 -7.22 1.17 -5.56
N ARG A 86 -7.10 1.95 -6.62
CA ARG A 86 -6.76 1.42 -7.94
C ARG A 86 -5.39 0.78 -7.97
N CYS A 87 -4.41 1.44 -7.38
CA CYS A 87 -3.06 0.89 -7.29
C CYS A 87 -3.04 -0.39 -6.47
N PHE A 88 -3.82 -0.43 -5.40
CA PHE A 88 -3.91 -1.61 -4.55
C PHE A 88 -4.40 -2.82 -5.35
N VAL A 89 -5.48 -2.68 -6.10
CA VAL A 89 -6.03 -3.79 -6.88
C VAL A 89 -5.04 -4.26 -7.94
N ARG A 90 -4.41 -3.32 -8.65
CA ARG A 90 -3.39 -3.66 -9.64
C ARG A 90 -2.23 -4.41 -8.99
N PHE A 91 -1.75 -3.91 -7.86
CA PHE A 91 -0.63 -4.54 -7.17
C PHE A 91 -0.96 -5.97 -6.78
N VAL A 92 -2.12 -6.18 -6.16
CA VAL A 92 -2.53 -7.50 -5.70
C VAL A 92 -2.61 -8.48 -6.87
N HIS A 93 -3.17 -8.06 -8.00
CA HIS A 93 -3.31 -8.93 -9.16
C HIS A 93 -1.97 -9.17 -9.86
N GLU A 94 -1.17 -8.13 -10.03
CA GLU A 94 0.13 -8.25 -10.71
C GLU A 94 1.11 -9.10 -9.93
N LYS A 95 1.07 -9.03 -8.61
CA LYS A 95 1.96 -9.83 -7.77
C LYS A 95 1.41 -11.23 -7.48
N GLY A 96 0.22 -11.54 -7.97
CA GLY A 96 -0.37 -12.85 -7.77
C GLY A 96 -0.83 -13.11 -6.35
N LEU A 97 -1.06 -12.07 -5.56
CA LEU A 97 -1.53 -12.23 -4.19
C LEU A 97 -2.96 -12.71 -4.13
N SER A 98 -3.76 -12.39 -5.14
CA SER A 98 -5.13 -12.87 -5.28
C SER A 98 -5.55 -12.73 -6.74
N THR A 99 -6.44 -13.62 -7.17
CA THR A 99 -7.07 -13.52 -8.50
C THR A 99 -8.52 -13.09 -8.40
N LYS A 100 -8.98 -12.79 -7.18
CA LYS A 100 -10.39 -12.44 -6.96
C LYS A 100 -10.72 -11.08 -7.56
N ASN A 101 -11.94 -10.96 -8.01
CA ASN A 101 -12.51 -9.71 -8.47
C ASN A 101 -14.00 -9.80 -8.22
N PRO A 102 -14.59 -9.09 -7.27
CA PRO A 102 -13.96 -8.01 -6.48
C PRO A 102 -13.13 -8.52 -5.31
N ILE A 103 -12.35 -7.61 -4.74
CA ILE A 103 -11.55 -7.86 -3.55
C ILE A 103 -12.16 -7.09 -2.39
N THR A 104 -12.33 -7.75 -1.25
CA THR A 104 -12.84 -7.09 -0.05
C THR A 104 -11.67 -6.71 0.85
N VAL A 105 -11.65 -5.45 1.27
CA VAL A 105 -10.54 -4.93 2.07
C VAL A 105 -11.09 -4.18 3.29
N GLU A 106 -10.27 -4.13 4.33
CA GLU A 106 -10.52 -3.24 5.45
C GLU A 106 -9.50 -2.12 5.44
N THR A 107 -9.95 -0.94 5.86
CA THR A 107 -9.12 0.27 5.89
C THR A 107 -9.31 0.96 7.22
N LEU A 108 -8.63 2.09 7.42
CA LEU A 108 -8.79 2.89 8.63
C LEU A 108 -10.25 3.28 8.87
N THR A 109 -11.01 3.53 7.81
CA THR A 109 -12.40 4.02 7.95
C THR A 109 -13.44 2.93 7.80
N GLY A 110 -13.06 1.69 7.50
CA GLY A 110 -14.01 0.59 7.41
C GLY A 110 -13.74 -0.34 6.27
N GLN A 111 -14.75 -1.14 5.95
CA GLN A 111 -14.65 -2.17 4.93
C GLN A 111 -15.09 -1.63 3.57
N MET A 112 -14.39 -2.04 2.53
CA MET A 112 -14.71 -1.67 1.15
C MET A 112 -14.59 -2.87 0.24
N THR A 113 -15.33 -2.83 -0.87
CA THR A 113 -15.20 -3.81 -1.95
C THR A 113 -14.61 -3.11 -3.17
N LEU A 114 -13.52 -3.64 -3.69
CA LEU A 114 -12.80 -3.03 -4.81
C LEU A 114 -12.90 -3.91 -6.03
N TYR A 115 -13.21 -3.30 -7.17
CA TYR A 115 -13.37 -3.99 -8.44
C TYR A 115 -12.22 -3.65 -9.37
N ALA A 116 -11.65 -4.66 -10.01
CA ALA A 116 -10.66 -4.42 -11.04
C ALA A 116 -11.38 -3.99 -12.32
N ASP A 117 -10.81 -2.98 -12.98
CA ASP A 117 -11.29 -2.54 -14.28
C ASP A 117 -10.53 -3.35 -15.33
N THR A 118 -11.21 -4.37 -15.87
CA THR A 118 -10.57 -5.28 -16.81
C THR A 118 -10.51 -4.73 -18.23
N GLU A 119 -11.19 -3.61 -18.49
CA GLU A 119 -11.22 -3.04 -19.84
C GLU A 119 -10.09 -2.06 -20.09
N THR A 120 -9.56 -1.43 -19.05
CA THR A 120 -8.60 -0.36 -19.20
C THR A 120 -7.24 -0.69 -18.58
N ASN A 121 -7.00 -1.92 -18.30
CA ASN A 121 -5.72 -2.33 -17.73
C ASN A 121 -4.53 -1.97 -18.57
#